data_a16d49c1cd7a477b8126ac7773db3a4c
#
_entry.id   a16d49c1cd7a477b8126ac7773db3a4c
#
_cell.length_a   1.000
_cell.length_b   1.000
_cell.length_c   1.000
_cell.angle_alpha   90.00
_cell.angle_beta   90.00
_cell.angle_gamma   90.00
#
_symmetry.space_group_name_H-M   'P 1'
#
loop_
_entity.id
_entity.type
_entity.pdbx_description
1 polymer ?
#
loop_
_entity_poly.entity_id
_entity_poly.type
_entity_poly.pdbx_seq_one_letter_code
_entity_poly.pdbx_strand_id
1 'polypeptide(L)'
;MRILIDTNICLDILQKRPEFYDSSKNALLYASQKNYKLYLTSATVMDIMYITRKSFDNSAEQKTVVKDFVSAFRFLKISKKNVNFGFLGVIKDFEDAVQASCAKKHFLNLIITRNIKDFVNSPVKAITPEEFLRNY
;
A
#
# COMPACT_ATOMS: atom_id res chain seq x y z
N MET A 1 -14.71 5.87 3.42
CA MET A 1 -13.85 4.75 3.84
C MET A 1 -12.39 5.21 3.84
N ARG A 2 -11.54 4.59 4.68
CA ARG A 2 -10.10 4.89 4.83
C ARG A 2 -9.33 3.60 4.55
N ILE A 3 -8.44 3.61 3.57
CA ILE A 3 -7.83 2.39 3.01
C ILE A 3 -6.32 2.55 2.96
N LEU A 4 -5.58 1.59 3.54
CA LEU A 4 -4.15 1.47 3.33
C LEU A 4 -3.89 0.74 2.00
N ILE A 5 -2.97 1.26 1.23
CA ILE A 5 -2.51 0.63 -0.01
C ILE A 5 -1.12 0.06 0.23
N ASP A 6 -1.00 -1.24 0.02
CA ASP A 6 0.27 -1.94 0.17
C ASP A 6 1.24 -1.59 -0.97
N THR A 7 2.52 -1.68 -0.69
CA THR A 7 3.62 -1.37 -1.63
C THR A 7 3.48 -2.11 -2.96
N ASN A 8 3.09 -3.40 -2.93
CA ASN A 8 2.95 -4.19 -4.17
C ASN A 8 1.89 -3.62 -5.14
N ILE A 9 0.81 -3.02 -4.64
CA ILE A 9 -0.21 -2.37 -5.47
C ILE A 9 0.36 -1.14 -6.17
N CYS A 10 1.14 -0.34 -5.46
CA CYS A 10 1.81 0.82 -6.04
C CYS A 10 2.80 0.41 -7.14
N LEU A 11 3.58 -0.64 -6.88
CA LEU A 11 4.56 -1.18 -7.83
C LEU A 11 3.90 -1.77 -9.08
N ASP A 12 2.74 -2.42 -8.94
CA ASP A 12 1.97 -2.92 -10.08
C ASP A 12 1.68 -1.83 -11.10
N ILE A 13 1.35 -0.63 -10.59
CA ILE A 13 1.00 0.52 -11.42
C ILE A 13 2.27 1.20 -11.97
N LEU A 14 3.22 1.50 -11.10
CA LEU A 14 4.44 2.23 -11.48
C LEU A 14 5.34 1.43 -12.45
N GLN A 15 5.41 0.12 -12.27
CA GLN A 15 6.19 -0.78 -13.13
C GLN A 15 5.35 -1.43 -14.24
N LYS A 16 4.07 -1.10 -14.34
CA LYS A 16 3.11 -1.64 -15.34
C LYS A 16 3.19 -3.16 -15.42
N ARG A 17 3.11 -3.84 -14.26
CA ARG A 17 3.20 -5.31 -14.18
C ARG A 17 2.02 -5.95 -14.92
N PRO A 18 2.23 -6.72 -16.01
CA PRO A 18 1.16 -7.11 -16.93
C PRO A 18 -0.04 -7.82 -16.29
N GLU A 19 0.22 -8.72 -15.34
CA GLU A 19 -0.85 -9.50 -14.68
C GLU A 19 -1.67 -8.71 -13.66
N PHE A 20 -1.13 -7.63 -13.12
CA PHE A 20 -1.70 -6.94 -11.95
C PHE A 20 -2.06 -5.48 -12.20
N TYR A 21 -1.50 -4.88 -13.26
CA TYR A 21 -1.65 -3.46 -13.54
C TYR A 21 -3.12 -3.01 -13.59
N ASP A 22 -3.95 -3.73 -14.33
CA ASP A 22 -5.34 -3.31 -14.54
C ASP A 22 -6.17 -3.41 -13.25
N SER A 23 -6.06 -4.52 -12.51
CA SER A 23 -6.82 -4.69 -11.27
C SER A 23 -6.39 -3.69 -10.20
N SER A 24 -5.07 -3.48 -10.02
CA SER A 24 -4.54 -2.52 -9.06
C SER A 24 -4.93 -1.08 -9.42
N LYS A 25 -4.78 -0.69 -10.69
CA LYS A 25 -5.19 0.63 -11.17
C LYS A 25 -6.69 0.88 -11.01
N ASN A 26 -7.51 -0.07 -11.44
CA ASN A 26 -8.97 0.06 -11.37
C ASN A 26 -9.45 0.16 -9.91
N ALA A 27 -8.83 -0.55 -8.97
CA ALA A 27 -9.16 -0.45 -7.55
C ALA A 27 -8.90 0.98 -7.01
N LEU A 28 -7.76 1.59 -7.36
CA LEU A 28 -7.46 2.96 -6.93
C LEU A 28 -8.38 3.99 -7.59
N LEU A 29 -8.68 3.84 -8.87
CA LEU A 29 -9.61 4.71 -9.58
C LEU A 29 -11.02 4.63 -8.99
N TYR A 30 -11.50 3.42 -8.73
CA TYR A 30 -12.81 3.20 -8.10
C TYR A 30 -12.88 3.83 -6.70
N ALA A 31 -11.85 3.62 -5.87
CA ALA A 31 -11.78 4.22 -4.55
C ALA A 31 -11.80 5.76 -4.64
N SER A 32 -11.11 6.34 -5.61
CA SER A 32 -11.12 7.79 -5.87
C SER A 32 -12.52 8.29 -6.26
N GLN A 33 -13.20 7.61 -7.18
CA GLN A 33 -14.57 7.93 -7.60
C GLN A 33 -15.58 7.88 -6.44
N LYS A 34 -15.37 6.98 -5.50
CA LYS A 34 -16.15 6.87 -4.26
C LYS A 34 -15.74 7.86 -3.17
N ASN A 35 -14.79 8.75 -3.44
CA ASN A 35 -14.21 9.69 -2.46
C ASN A 35 -13.64 9.00 -1.21
N TYR A 36 -13.15 7.76 -1.33
CA TYR A 36 -12.45 7.07 -0.27
C TYR A 36 -11.06 7.69 -0.05
N LYS A 37 -10.59 7.67 1.18
CA LYS A 37 -9.28 8.23 1.53
C LYS A 37 -8.23 7.12 1.46
N LEU A 38 -7.29 7.28 0.54
CA LEU A 38 -6.19 6.36 0.32
C LEU A 38 -4.96 6.79 1.11
N TYR A 39 -4.29 5.82 1.72
CA TYR A 39 -3.14 6.05 2.59
C TYR A 39 -1.96 5.18 2.19
N LEU A 40 -0.77 5.73 2.32
CA LEU A 40 0.52 5.02 2.31
C LEU A 40 1.22 5.23 3.65
N THR A 41 2.06 4.29 4.05
CA THR A 41 3.02 4.57 5.11
C THR A 41 4.25 5.30 4.52
N SER A 42 4.99 6.00 5.37
CA SER A 42 6.25 6.61 4.96
C SER A 42 7.28 5.57 4.48
N ALA A 43 7.26 4.36 5.04
CA ALA A 43 8.11 3.25 4.59
C ALA A 43 7.77 2.83 3.15
N THR A 44 6.49 2.75 2.80
CA THR A 44 6.06 2.42 1.43
C THR A 44 6.68 3.35 0.40
N VAL A 45 6.75 4.66 0.67
CA VAL A 45 7.34 5.63 -0.26
C VAL A 45 8.84 5.37 -0.44
N MET A 46 9.56 5.06 0.65
CA MET A 46 10.98 4.72 0.60
C MET A 46 11.23 3.44 -0.21
N ASP A 47 10.40 2.42 0.00
CA ASP A 47 10.49 1.14 -0.74
C ASP A 47 10.19 1.33 -2.22
N ILE A 48 9.17 2.11 -2.56
CA ILE A 48 8.87 2.46 -3.95
C ILE A 48 10.10 3.08 -4.62
N MET A 49 10.71 4.08 -3.99
CA MET A 49 11.90 4.75 -4.53
C MET A 49 13.07 3.79 -4.71
N TYR A 50 13.30 2.91 -3.75
CA TYR A 50 14.37 1.92 -3.83
C TYR A 50 14.12 0.89 -4.95
N ILE A 51 12.93 0.30 -4.99
CA ILE A 51 12.60 -0.78 -5.91
C ILE A 51 12.52 -0.28 -7.35
N THR A 52 11.98 0.93 -7.57
CA THR A 52 11.81 1.50 -8.93
C THR A 52 13.05 2.22 -9.47
N ARG A 53 14.15 2.26 -8.72
CA ARG A 53 15.35 3.03 -9.12
C ARG A 53 15.92 2.67 -10.49
N LYS A 54 15.70 1.42 -10.95
CA LYS A 54 16.14 0.94 -12.28
C LYS A 54 15.00 0.91 -13.31
N SER A 55 13.79 1.33 -12.93
CA SER A 55 12.62 1.34 -13.82
C SER A 55 12.50 2.63 -14.65
N PHE A 56 13.38 3.60 -14.40
CA PHE A 56 13.40 4.91 -15.06
C PHE A 56 14.76 5.19 -15.66
N ASP A 57 14.82 6.06 -16.68
CA ASP A 57 16.06 6.42 -17.37
C ASP A 57 17.02 7.17 -16.46
N ASN A 58 16.49 7.98 -15.55
CA ASN A 58 17.30 8.75 -14.61
C ASN A 58 16.53 9.04 -13.30
N SER A 59 17.27 9.49 -12.29
CA SER A 59 16.73 9.81 -10.97
C SER A 59 15.74 10.98 -10.97
N ALA A 60 15.92 11.97 -11.85
CA ALA A 60 15.02 13.12 -11.94
C ALA A 60 13.65 12.71 -12.49
N GLU A 61 13.61 11.86 -13.51
CA GLU A 61 12.38 11.30 -14.05
C GLU A 61 11.67 10.46 -12.99
N GLN A 62 12.39 9.56 -12.31
CA GLN A 62 11.84 8.76 -11.23
C GLN A 62 11.16 9.62 -10.15
N LYS A 63 11.86 10.64 -9.66
CA LYS A 63 11.32 11.54 -8.62
C LYS A 63 10.07 12.25 -9.08
N THR A 64 10.03 12.72 -10.33
CA THR A 64 8.86 13.39 -10.89
C THR A 64 7.65 12.46 -10.96
N VAL A 65 7.82 11.26 -11.53
CA VAL A 65 6.74 10.29 -11.69
C VAL A 65 6.24 9.78 -10.33
N VAL A 66 7.15 9.41 -9.42
CA VAL A 66 6.76 8.90 -8.10
C VAL A 66 6.11 10.00 -7.27
N LYS A 67 6.62 11.24 -7.30
CA LYS A 67 6.01 12.37 -6.61
C LYS A 67 4.57 12.61 -7.07
N ASP A 68 4.33 12.59 -8.38
CA ASP A 68 2.99 12.75 -8.94
C ASP A 68 2.07 11.62 -8.46
N PHE A 69 2.52 10.37 -8.58
CA PHE A 69 1.75 9.19 -8.14
C PHE A 69 1.39 9.27 -6.65
N VAL A 70 2.34 9.52 -5.75
CA VAL A 70 2.09 9.54 -4.31
C VAL A 70 1.28 10.76 -3.85
N SER A 71 1.16 11.80 -4.67
CA SER A 71 0.34 12.98 -4.36
C SER A 71 -1.14 12.68 -4.16
N ALA A 72 -1.63 11.57 -4.72
CA ALA A 72 -3.00 11.09 -4.55
C ALA A 72 -3.28 10.48 -3.16
N PHE A 73 -2.25 10.25 -2.36
CA PHE A 73 -2.35 9.54 -1.08
C PHE A 73 -2.06 10.45 0.11
N ARG A 74 -2.61 10.06 1.25
CA ARG A 74 -2.23 10.61 2.55
C ARG A 74 -1.16 9.73 3.18
N PHE A 75 -0.22 10.33 3.90
CA PHE A 75 0.86 9.57 4.54
C PHE A 75 0.58 9.30 6.00
N LEU A 76 0.85 8.06 6.42
CA LEU A 76 0.83 7.63 7.80
C LEU A 76 2.25 7.53 8.35
N LYS A 77 2.45 8.13 9.51
CA LYS A 77 3.71 8.03 10.23
C LYS A 77 3.78 6.70 10.99
N ILE A 78 4.84 5.93 10.74
CA ILE A 78 5.17 4.73 11.51
C ILE A 78 5.77 5.17 12.85
N SER A 79 5.22 4.65 13.95
CA SER A 79 5.70 4.90 15.29
C SER A 79 6.53 3.72 15.84
N LYS A 80 7.27 3.96 16.94
CA LYS A 80 7.97 2.90 17.65
C LYS A 80 7.03 1.75 18.05
N LYS A 81 5.80 2.04 18.44
CA LYS A 81 4.79 1.02 18.75
C LYS A 81 4.48 0.11 17.58
N ASN A 82 4.38 0.68 16.36
CA ASN A 82 4.15 -0.11 15.16
C ASN A 82 5.33 -1.03 14.85
N VAL A 83 6.55 -0.52 14.98
CA VAL A 83 7.78 -1.32 14.80
C VAL A 83 7.84 -2.46 15.83
N ASN A 84 7.55 -2.17 17.10
CA ASN A 84 7.53 -3.19 18.15
C ASN A 84 6.49 -4.29 17.88
N PHE A 85 5.32 -3.94 17.33
CA PHE A 85 4.35 -4.94 16.89
C PHE A 85 4.92 -5.89 15.84
N GLY A 86 5.73 -5.36 14.90
CA GLY A 86 6.43 -6.19 13.91
C GLY A 86 7.34 -7.25 14.55
N PHE A 87 8.01 -6.91 15.65
CA PHE A 87 8.88 -7.86 16.35
C PHE A 87 8.12 -8.94 17.14
N LEU A 88 6.84 -8.77 17.44
CA LEU A 88 6.04 -9.77 18.16
C LEU A 88 5.77 -11.03 17.34
N GLY A 89 5.88 -10.98 16.03
CA GLY A 89 5.65 -12.13 15.15
C GLY A 89 4.18 -12.57 15.01
N VAL A 90 3.22 -11.72 15.35
CA VAL A 90 1.79 -11.97 15.15
C VAL A 90 1.46 -12.12 13.67
N ILE A 91 2.08 -11.30 12.84
CA ILE A 91 2.15 -11.42 11.39
C ILE A 91 3.58 -11.81 11.06
N LYS A 92 3.76 -12.84 10.22
CA LYS A 92 5.08 -13.42 9.95
C LYS A 92 6.03 -12.44 9.26
N ASP A 93 5.55 -11.73 8.25
CA ASP A 93 6.33 -10.70 7.57
C ASP A 93 6.40 -9.44 8.45
N PHE A 94 7.61 -8.95 8.69
CA PHE A 94 7.86 -7.81 9.58
C PHE A 94 7.25 -6.52 9.03
N GLU A 95 7.42 -6.26 7.74
CA GLU A 95 6.91 -5.04 7.11
C GLU A 95 5.39 -5.02 7.11
N ASP A 96 4.75 -6.13 6.73
CA ASP A 96 3.29 -6.28 6.74
C ASP A 96 2.72 -6.12 8.15
N ALA A 97 3.40 -6.64 9.16
CA ALA A 97 3.02 -6.46 10.56
C ALA A 97 3.05 -4.97 10.97
N VAL A 98 4.11 -4.26 10.61
CA VAL A 98 4.25 -2.82 10.90
C VAL A 98 3.16 -2.03 10.18
N GLN A 99 2.89 -2.32 8.92
CA GLN A 99 1.83 -1.68 8.13
C GLN A 99 0.45 -1.94 8.74
N ALA A 100 0.13 -3.18 9.09
CA ALA A 100 -1.16 -3.54 9.69
C ALA A 100 -1.38 -2.86 11.05
N SER A 101 -0.35 -2.81 11.88
CA SER A 101 -0.36 -2.07 13.15
C SER A 101 -0.58 -0.57 12.94
N CYS A 102 0.09 0.00 11.94
CA CYS A 102 -0.07 1.41 11.59
C CYS A 102 -1.51 1.70 11.11
N ALA A 103 -2.06 0.85 10.25
CA ALA A 103 -3.44 0.95 9.78
C ALA A 103 -4.44 0.89 10.95
N LYS A 104 -4.25 -0.03 11.89
CA LYS A 104 -5.08 -0.15 13.09
C LYS A 104 -5.03 1.09 13.96
N LYS A 105 -3.83 1.59 14.24
CA LYS A 105 -3.62 2.79 15.07
C LYS A 105 -4.35 4.01 14.49
N HIS A 106 -4.39 4.13 13.18
CA HIS A 106 -5.03 5.25 12.49
C HIS A 106 -6.48 4.98 12.08
N PHE A 107 -7.10 3.91 12.58
CA PHE A 107 -8.50 3.55 12.34
C PHE A 107 -8.84 3.41 10.85
N LEU A 108 -7.97 2.76 10.08
CA LEU A 108 -8.26 2.43 8.71
C LEU A 108 -9.21 1.23 8.63
N ASN A 109 -10.04 1.21 7.61
CA ASN A 109 -11.08 0.19 7.44
C ASN A 109 -10.55 -1.06 6.72
N LEU A 110 -9.64 -0.87 5.77
CA LEU A 110 -9.13 -1.92 4.89
C LEU A 110 -7.65 -1.73 4.59
N ILE A 111 -7.01 -2.83 4.22
CA ILE A 111 -5.73 -2.88 3.52
C ILE A 111 -5.98 -3.51 2.16
N ILE A 112 -5.58 -2.86 1.06
CA ILE A 112 -5.58 -3.46 -0.27
C ILE A 112 -4.17 -3.97 -0.56
N THR A 113 -4.06 -5.29 -0.77
CA THR A 113 -2.82 -6.01 -1.03
C THR A 113 -3.06 -7.19 -1.96
N ARG A 114 -2.03 -7.64 -2.70
CA ARG A 114 -2.08 -8.93 -3.40
C ARG A 114 -1.76 -10.11 -2.48
N ASN A 115 -1.03 -9.87 -1.41
CA ASN A 115 -0.48 -10.90 -0.52
C ASN A 115 -1.35 -11.13 0.72
N ILE A 116 -2.65 -11.38 0.54
CA ILE A 116 -3.57 -11.57 1.68
C ILE A 116 -3.14 -12.66 2.66
N LYS A 117 -2.36 -13.65 2.18
CA LYS A 117 -1.82 -14.72 3.04
C LYS A 117 -0.89 -14.19 4.13
N ASP A 118 -0.17 -13.11 3.83
CA ASP A 118 0.76 -12.48 4.77
C ASP A 118 0.02 -11.65 5.83
N PHE A 119 -1.27 -11.35 5.60
CA PHE A 119 -2.11 -10.58 6.52
C PHE A 119 -3.13 -11.43 7.31
N VAL A 120 -2.96 -12.74 7.40
CA VAL A 120 -3.94 -13.66 8.05
C VAL A 120 -4.31 -13.21 9.47
N ASN A 121 -3.35 -12.77 10.27
CA ASN A 121 -3.57 -12.31 11.64
C ASN A 121 -3.61 -10.77 11.76
N SER A 122 -3.89 -10.09 10.66
CA SER A 122 -3.93 -8.62 10.65
C SER A 122 -5.10 -8.08 11.49
N PRO A 123 -4.85 -7.05 12.31
CA PRO A 123 -5.91 -6.37 13.05
C PRO A 123 -6.82 -5.50 12.17
N VAL A 124 -6.49 -5.35 10.90
CA VAL A 124 -7.29 -4.66 9.87
C VAL A 124 -7.49 -5.62 8.71
N LYS A 125 -8.71 -5.73 8.21
CA LYS A 125 -9.04 -6.63 7.10
C LYS A 125 -8.21 -6.30 5.87
N ALA A 126 -7.55 -7.31 5.30
CA ALA A 126 -6.83 -7.22 4.04
C ALA A 126 -7.62 -7.92 2.92
N ILE A 127 -7.67 -7.31 1.76
CA ILE A 127 -8.36 -7.83 0.57
C ILE A 127 -7.58 -7.54 -0.70
N THR A 128 -7.83 -8.31 -1.75
CA THR A 128 -7.21 -8.05 -3.05
C THR A 128 -7.91 -6.91 -3.81
N PRO A 129 -7.25 -6.31 -4.83
CA PRO A 129 -7.92 -5.35 -5.71
C PRO A 129 -9.21 -5.87 -6.32
N GLU A 130 -9.23 -7.13 -6.75
CA GLU A 130 -10.41 -7.78 -7.36
C GLU A 130 -11.54 -7.95 -6.34
N GLU A 131 -11.22 -8.38 -5.13
CA GLU A 131 -12.19 -8.47 -4.04
C GLU A 131 -12.76 -7.10 -3.69
N PHE A 132 -11.89 -6.08 -3.66
CA PHE A 132 -12.34 -4.71 -3.41
C PHE A 132 -13.33 -4.23 -4.47
N LEU A 133 -13.01 -4.39 -5.75
CA LEU A 133 -13.88 -3.99 -6.85
C LEU A 133 -15.24 -4.73 -6.88
N ARG A 134 -15.28 -5.94 -6.34
CA ARG A 134 -16.50 -6.77 -6.31
C ARG A 134 -17.42 -6.43 -5.13
N ASN A 135 -16.85 -6.04 -4.00
CA ASN A 135 -17.57 -6.00 -2.72
C ASN A 135 -17.85 -4.58 -2.20
N TYR A 136 -17.27 -3.56 -2.80
CA TYR A 136 -17.36 -2.18 -2.32
C TYR A 136 -17.74 -1.20 -3.44
#